data_2f5f9583c31e0a4c093c953b18c13fed
#
_entry.id   2f5f9583c31e0a4c093c953b18c13fed
#
_cell.length_a   1.000
_cell.length_b   1.000
_cell.length_c   1.000
_cell.angle_alpha   90.00
_cell.angle_beta   90.00
_cell.angle_gamma   90.00
#
_symmetry.space_group_name_H-M   'P 1'
#
loop_
_entity.id
_entity.type
_entity.pdbx_description
1 polymer ?
#
loop_
_entity_poly.entity_id
_entity_poly.type
_entity_poly.pdbx_seq_one_letter_code
_entity_poly.pdbx_strand_id
1 'polypeptide(L)'
;MESKNITCENSIEKRLVTEVERVGGWCLKLPAIHNAGLPDRICLFPGGRILFVELKAPGKKPREIQLFMHRKIRALGFRVEVVDTPEQIKKIIKEYEEQCKFSSGKN
;
A
#
# COMPACT_ATOMS: atom_id res chain seq x y z
N MET A 1 6.79 11.75 -24.06
CA MET A 1 7.00 10.43 -23.90
C MET A 1 7.07 9.98 -22.49
N GLU A 2 7.57 10.75 -21.62
CA GLU A 2 7.68 10.34 -20.27
C GLU A 2 6.40 10.31 -19.55
N SER A 3 5.40 11.05 -20.01
CA SER A 3 4.14 11.10 -19.29
C SER A 3 3.48 9.74 -19.14
N LYS A 4 3.73 8.84 -20.08
CA LYS A 4 3.11 7.53 -19.97
C LYS A 4 3.64 6.73 -18.79
N ASN A 5 4.81 7.06 -18.29
CA ASN A 5 5.36 6.35 -17.15
C ASN A 5 4.69 6.73 -15.84
N ILE A 6 3.98 7.84 -15.83
CA ILE A 6 3.32 8.33 -14.64
C ILE A 6 2.17 7.44 -14.27
N THR A 7 1.57 6.77 -15.25
CA THR A 7 0.38 5.98 -15.02
C THR A 7 0.62 4.49 -15.03
N CYS A 8 1.87 4.04 -15.13
CA CYS A 8 2.13 2.62 -15.13
C CYS A 8 2.30 2.11 -13.70
N GLU A 9 2.14 0.83 -13.54
CA GLU A 9 2.23 0.20 -12.23
C GLU A 9 3.57 0.47 -11.56
N ASN A 10 4.66 0.45 -12.33
CA ASN A 10 6.00 0.69 -11.79
C ASN A 10 6.17 2.07 -11.20
N SER A 11 5.60 3.09 -11.83
CA SER A 11 5.74 4.44 -11.28
C SER A 11 4.85 4.62 -10.06
N ILE A 12 3.72 3.93 -10.02
CA ILE A 12 2.88 3.95 -8.83
C ILE A 12 3.61 3.28 -7.67
N GLU A 13 4.27 2.16 -7.95
CA GLU A 13 5.04 1.46 -6.93
C GLU A 13 6.17 2.31 -6.37
N LYS A 14 6.92 2.98 -7.25
CA LYS A 14 7.99 3.87 -6.81
C LYS A 14 7.46 4.98 -5.93
N ARG A 15 6.31 5.52 -6.30
CA ARG A 15 5.69 6.59 -5.53
C ARG A 15 5.31 6.09 -4.14
N LEU A 16 4.76 4.88 -4.07
CA LEU A 16 4.40 4.30 -2.78
C LEU A 16 5.62 4.17 -1.88
N VAL A 17 6.70 3.59 -2.39
CA VAL A 17 7.92 3.41 -1.61
C VAL A 17 8.43 4.74 -1.10
N THR A 18 8.51 5.73 -1.98
CA THR A 18 8.99 7.06 -1.63
C THR A 18 8.16 7.69 -0.53
N GLU A 19 6.84 7.64 -0.67
CA GLU A 19 5.96 8.29 0.30
C GLU A 19 5.96 7.58 1.65
N VAL A 20 6.01 6.25 1.65
CA VAL A 20 6.09 5.51 2.90
C VAL A 20 7.38 5.84 3.63
N GLU A 21 8.49 5.88 2.90
CA GLU A 21 9.78 6.20 3.50
C GLU A 21 9.86 7.64 3.99
N ARG A 22 9.20 8.54 3.27
CA ARG A 22 9.18 9.95 3.67
C ARG A 22 8.61 10.13 5.07
N VAL A 23 7.64 9.32 5.45
CA VAL A 23 7.02 9.44 6.78
C VAL A 23 7.64 8.48 7.79
N GLY A 24 8.81 7.91 7.46
CA GLY A 24 9.55 7.07 8.40
C GLY A 24 9.19 5.61 8.36
N GLY A 25 8.42 5.19 7.37
CA GLY A 25 8.03 3.80 7.24
C GLY A 25 8.98 2.99 6.38
N TRP A 26 8.66 1.73 6.23
CA TRP A 26 9.47 0.78 5.47
C TRP A 26 8.53 0.00 4.56
N CYS A 27 8.73 0.10 3.25
CA CYS A 27 7.86 -0.53 2.27
C CYS A 27 8.56 -1.75 1.70
N LEU A 28 8.18 -2.92 2.19
CA LEU A 28 8.82 -4.18 1.83
C LEU A 28 8.06 -4.87 0.72
N LYS A 29 8.79 -5.51 -0.18
CA LYS A 29 8.20 -6.27 -1.25
C LYS A 29 7.93 -7.70 -0.75
N LEU A 30 6.73 -8.18 -1.01
CA LEU A 30 6.37 -9.54 -0.64
C LEU A 30 6.55 -10.44 -1.85
N PRO A 31 7.39 -11.48 -1.74
CA PRO A 31 7.54 -12.41 -2.86
C PRO A 31 6.33 -13.32 -2.93
N ALA A 32 5.91 -13.62 -4.17
CA ALA A 32 4.75 -14.47 -4.39
C ALA A 32 5.20 -15.87 -4.81
N ILE A 33 6.22 -16.38 -4.17
CA ILE A 33 6.81 -17.64 -4.61
C ILE A 33 5.92 -18.82 -4.27
N HIS A 34 5.40 -18.86 -3.05
CA HIS A 34 4.59 -19.98 -2.59
C HIS A 34 3.14 -19.63 -2.35
N ASN A 35 2.79 -18.35 -2.41
CA ASN A 35 1.44 -17.92 -2.13
C ASN A 35 0.99 -16.93 -3.19
N ALA A 36 0.47 -17.47 -4.28
CA ALA A 36 -0.11 -16.61 -5.31
C ALA A 36 -1.26 -15.81 -4.69
N GLY A 37 -1.39 -14.57 -5.09
CA GLY A 37 -2.47 -13.74 -4.60
C GLY A 37 -2.14 -12.88 -3.40
N LEU A 38 -0.94 -13.02 -2.81
CA LEU A 38 -0.54 -12.11 -1.75
C LEU A 38 -0.41 -10.69 -2.30
N PRO A 39 -0.66 -9.68 -1.47
CA PRO A 39 -0.38 -8.30 -1.88
C PRO A 39 1.09 -8.11 -2.23
N ASP A 40 1.36 -7.11 -3.05
CA ASP A 40 2.73 -6.86 -3.54
C ASP A 40 3.66 -6.35 -2.46
N ARG A 41 3.14 -5.54 -1.55
CA ARG A 41 3.97 -4.85 -0.57
C ARG A 41 3.34 -4.91 0.82
N ILE A 42 4.21 -4.92 1.82
CA ILE A 42 3.79 -4.68 3.20
C ILE A 42 4.49 -3.42 3.66
N CYS A 43 3.72 -2.47 4.16
CA CYS A 43 4.24 -1.19 4.61
C CYS A 43 4.18 -1.16 6.13
N LEU A 44 5.34 -0.94 6.72
CA LEU A 44 5.47 -0.86 8.17
C LEU A 44 5.68 0.61 8.54
N PHE A 45 4.82 1.13 9.38
CA PHE A 45 4.89 2.53 9.78
C PHE A 45 5.29 2.65 11.25
N PRO A 46 5.90 3.78 11.62
CA PRO A 46 6.19 4.02 13.04
C PRO A 46 4.92 3.92 13.86
N GLY A 47 5.05 3.41 15.07
CA GLY A 47 3.88 3.20 15.91
C GLY A 47 3.24 1.84 15.74
N GLY A 48 3.86 0.96 14.97
CA GLY A 48 3.39 -0.42 14.82
C GLY A 48 2.23 -0.60 13.86
N ARG A 49 2.00 0.36 12.97
CA ARG A 49 0.92 0.24 11.99
C ARG A 49 1.40 -0.52 10.77
N ILE A 50 0.55 -1.41 10.27
CA ILE A 50 0.87 -2.28 9.14
C ILE A 50 -0.19 -2.09 8.07
N LEU A 51 0.28 -1.97 6.81
CA LEU A 51 -0.60 -1.83 5.67
C LEU A 51 -0.12 -2.74 4.55
N PHE A 52 -1.00 -3.60 4.05
CA PHE A 52 -0.71 -4.38 2.85
C PHE A 52 -1.21 -3.63 1.64
N VAL A 53 -0.42 -3.62 0.58
CA VAL A 53 -0.78 -2.89 -0.63
C VAL A 53 -0.66 -3.80 -1.85
N GLU A 54 -1.75 -3.86 -2.60
CA GLU A 54 -1.80 -4.51 -3.89
C GLU A 54 -1.68 -3.43 -4.95
N LEU A 55 -0.66 -3.52 -5.81
CA LEU A 55 -0.44 -2.52 -6.84
C LEU A 55 -1.03 -2.99 -8.15
N LYS A 56 -1.72 -2.10 -8.83
CA LYS A 56 -2.32 -2.39 -10.13
C LYS A 56 -2.07 -1.22 -11.07
N ALA A 57 -1.96 -1.52 -12.36
CA ALA A 57 -1.98 -0.48 -13.37
C ALA A 57 -3.35 0.20 -13.34
N PRO A 58 -3.43 1.47 -13.75
CA PRO A 58 -4.69 2.20 -13.69
C PRO A 58 -5.83 1.44 -14.36
N GLY A 59 -6.93 1.29 -13.63
CA GLY A 59 -8.12 0.64 -14.15
C GLY A 59 -8.11 -0.88 -14.08
N LYS A 60 -7.00 -1.48 -13.69
CA LYS A 60 -6.94 -2.93 -13.56
C LYS A 60 -7.50 -3.37 -12.22
N LYS A 61 -8.06 -4.56 -12.19
CA LYS A 61 -8.69 -5.10 -10.99
C LYS A 61 -7.92 -6.30 -10.47
N PRO A 62 -7.97 -6.56 -9.18
CA PRO A 62 -7.36 -7.78 -8.62
C PRO A 62 -8.03 -9.03 -9.16
N ARG A 63 -7.24 -10.10 -9.29
CA ARG A 63 -7.78 -11.39 -9.67
C ARG A 63 -8.47 -12.04 -8.49
N GLU A 64 -9.26 -13.08 -8.78
CA GLU A 64 -10.03 -13.79 -7.75
C GLU A 64 -9.16 -14.27 -6.59
N ILE A 65 -8.01 -14.85 -6.91
CA ILE A 65 -7.12 -15.36 -5.86
C ILE A 65 -6.60 -14.22 -4.98
N GLN A 66 -6.38 -13.06 -5.57
CA GLN A 66 -5.93 -11.89 -4.81
C GLN A 66 -7.04 -11.40 -3.88
N LEU A 67 -8.26 -11.35 -4.38
CA LEU A 67 -9.40 -10.94 -3.55
C LEU A 67 -9.60 -11.89 -2.38
N PHE A 68 -9.42 -13.18 -2.62
CA PHE A 68 -9.51 -14.18 -1.55
C PHE A 68 -8.47 -13.92 -0.47
N MET A 69 -7.24 -13.68 -0.88
CA MET A 69 -6.15 -13.41 0.08
C MET A 69 -6.37 -12.11 0.82
N HIS A 70 -6.89 -11.09 0.13
CA HIS A 70 -7.19 -9.82 0.79
C HIS A 70 -8.23 -10.01 1.90
N ARG A 71 -9.27 -10.78 1.61
CA ARG A 71 -10.31 -11.03 2.61
C ARG A 71 -9.75 -11.75 3.82
N LYS A 72 -8.83 -12.70 3.57
CA LYS A 72 -8.21 -13.46 4.64
C LYS A 72 -7.39 -12.55 5.56
N ILE A 73 -6.60 -11.67 4.95
CA ILE A 73 -5.77 -10.73 5.70
C ILE A 73 -6.64 -9.75 6.48
N ARG A 74 -7.69 -9.23 5.85
CA ARG A 74 -8.58 -8.30 6.53
C ARG A 74 -9.32 -8.95 7.69
N ALA A 75 -9.66 -10.24 7.54
CA ALA A 75 -10.34 -10.97 8.61
C ALA A 75 -9.48 -11.08 9.87
N LEU A 76 -8.17 -11.00 9.71
CA LEU A 76 -7.24 -11.02 10.82
C LEU A 76 -7.02 -9.62 11.44
N GLY A 77 -7.67 -8.62 10.90
CA GLY A 77 -7.61 -7.27 11.45
C GLY A 77 -6.62 -6.35 10.78
N PHE A 78 -5.99 -6.81 9.69
CA PHE A 78 -5.02 -5.97 9.00
C PHE A 78 -5.68 -5.21 7.86
N ARG A 79 -5.09 -4.08 7.51
CA ARG A 79 -5.58 -3.25 6.43
C ARG A 79 -4.94 -3.68 5.11
N VAL A 80 -5.75 -3.78 4.05
CA VAL A 80 -5.27 -4.07 2.70
C VAL A 80 -5.89 -3.05 1.76
N GLU A 81 -5.04 -2.40 0.97
CA GLU A 81 -5.49 -1.42 -0.02
C GLU A 81 -5.06 -1.84 -1.40
N VAL A 82 -5.94 -1.66 -2.38
CA VAL A 82 -5.61 -1.84 -3.79
C VAL A 82 -5.34 -0.46 -4.35
N VAL A 83 -4.14 -0.26 -4.87
CA VAL A 83 -3.70 1.06 -5.33
C VAL A 83 -3.42 1.02 -6.82
N ASP A 84 -4.16 1.82 -7.58
CA ASP A 84 -3.92 1.96 -9.01
C ASP A 84 -3.77 3.42 -9.44
N THR A 85 -3.73 4.36 -8.49
CA THR A 85 -3.49 5.77 -8.78
C THR A 85 -2.60 6.39 -7.71
N PRO A 86 -1.83 7.42 -8.07
CA PRO A 86 -1.04 8.16 -7.07
C PRO A 86 -1.89 8.86 -6.03
N GLU A 87 -3.10 9.25 -6.38
CA GLU A 87 -4.00 9.95 -5.46
C GLU A 87 -4.36 9.07 -4.27
N GLN A 88 -4.51 7.78 -4.51
CA GLN A 88 -4.79 6.85 -3.42
C GLN A 88 -3.63 6.80 -2.43
N ILE A 89 -2.40 6.89 -2.94
CA ILE A 89 -1.22 6.90 -2.08
C ILE A 89 -1.25 8.15 -1.19
N LYS A 90 -1.54 9.30 -1.78
CA LYS A 90 -1.62 10.54 -1.02
C LYS A 90 -2.64 10.43 0.10
N LYS A 91 -3.79 9.85 -0.21
CA LYS A 91 -4.85 9.71 0.78
C LYS A 91 -4.42 8.79 1.93
N ILE A 92 -3.78 7.68 1.60
CA ILE A 92 -3.31 6.73 2.61
C ILE A 92 -2.29 7.39 3.53
N ILE A 93 -1.34 8.10 2.96
CA ILE A 93 -0.28 8.76 3.73
C ILE A 93 -0.87 9.85 4.61
N LYS A 94 -1.82 10.61 4.07
CA LYS A 94 -2.47 11.65 4.84
C LYS A 94 -3.21 11.07 6.04
N GLU A 95 -3.91 9.97 5.83
CA GLU A 95 -4.61 9.29 6.92
C GLU A 95 -3.64 8.84 8.00
N TYR A 96 -2.51 8.31 7.58
CA TYR A 96 -1.49 7.88 8.53
C TYR A 96 -0.95 9.07 9.31
N GLU A 97 -0.65 10.16 8.63
CA GLU A 97 -0.12 11.36 9.29
C GLU A 97 -1.12 11.92 10.30
N GLU A 98 -2.38 11.90 9.95
CA GLU A 98 -3.41 12.39 10.85
C GLU A 98 -3.52 11.51 12.09
N GLN A 99 -3.41 10.21 11.93
CA GLN A 99 -3.43 9.29 13.06
C GLN A 99 -2.24 9.51 13.99
N CYS A 100 -1.07 9.73 13.43
CA CYS A 100 0.12 10.01 14.21
C CYS A 100 0.00 11.30 14.98
N LYS A 101 -0.53 12.32 14.32
CA LYS A 101 -0.73 13.61 14.93
C LYS A 101 -1.68 13.50 16.13
N PHE A 102 -2.75 12.76 15.94
CA PHE A 102 -3.72 12.55 17.00
C PHE A 102 -3.10 11.80 18.16
N SER A 103 -2.32 10.74 17.87
CA SER A 103 -1.65 9.98 18.91
C SER A 103 -0.65 10.83 19.69
N SER A 104 0.11 11.66 18.97
CA SER A 104 1.07 12.56 19.61
C SER A 104 0.37 13.54 20.52
N GLY A 105 -0.76 14.03 20.10
CA GLY A 105 -1.50 14.99 20.89
C GLY A 105 -2.01 14.45 22.21
N LYS A 106 -2.03 13.14 22.36
CA LYS A 106 -2.46 12.54 23.61
C LYS A 106 -1.38 12.57 24.67
N ASN A 107 -0.17 12.73 24.26
CA ASN A 107 0.93 12.80 25.19
C ASN A 107 1.17 14.19 25.65
#